data_4e929a503eeb49f2cc62f8966be5b2bd
#
_entry.id   4e929a503eeb49f2cc62f8966be5b2bd
#
_cell.length_a   1.000
_cell.length_b   1.000
_cell.length_c   1.000
_cell.angle_alpha   90.00
_cell.angle_beta   90.00
_cell.angle_gamma   90.00
#
_symmetry.space_group_name_H-M   'P 1'
#
loop_
_entity.id
_entity.type
_entity.pdbx_description
1 polymer ?
#
loop_
_entity_poly.entity_id
_entity_poly.type
_entity_poly.pdbx_seq_one_letter_code
_entity_poly.pdbx_strand_id
1 'polypeptide(L)'
;VLNRQLTIPDLSFDYATLQGKYGITVVQDRVKRISDAGPEIELKNGGWIPYDSLVVAAGIQFDAVPGLEDRLATPHAWKAGGQTVALRNQIEAMPPGGTFVMSIPDKPYRCPPGPYERACLVADLVRDRGGKVVVLDANDGIQAERETFTRAFNQLYAGIVDYRPLERVEAIDQGSNTVYTKRLDSSGGEIGDGMAQGDVVNIIPRHGAPWLLRQCGLTGGGRWAPVDPTTYGSSLEQFPNVYVIGDSQATGQPKSGHMANAQAKVCADAIVRRAAQMPVDSPERLANITTNSACFSPINASEASWLTAVFAYDLETGKMGLVPGSLGEAHEWNSENYRDMFSWSKNLFSDTFM
;
A
#
# COMPACT_ATOMS: atom_id res chain seq x y z
N VAL A 1 -0.16 0.32 -16.29
CA VAL A 1 -0.63 1.60 -16.79
C VAL A 1 0.53 2.49 -17.19
N LEU A 2 1.62 2.57 -16.40
CA LEU A 2 2.78 3.42 -16.74
C LEU A 2 3.44 3.01 -18.06
N ASN A 3 3.56 1.72 -18.32
CA ASN A 3 4.14 1.14 -19.54
C ASN A 3 3.10 0.83 -20.64
N ARG A 4 1.88 1.36 -20.55
CA ARG A 4 0.75 1.20 -21.49
C ARG A 4 0.25 -0.23 -21.71
N GLN A 5 0.70 -1.24 -20.98
CA GLN A 5 0.20 -2.61 -21.15
C GLN A 5 -1.25 -2.78 -20.68
N LEU A 6 -1.67 -1.99 -19.69
CA LEU A 6 -3.03 -1.95 -19.18
C LEU A 6 -3.52 -0.51 -19.07
N THR A 7 -4.81 -0.32 -19.16
CA THR A 7 -5.51 0.96 -18.91
C THR A 7 -6.17 0.95 -17.54
N ILE A 8 -6.66 2.11 -17.07
CA ILE A 8 -7.44 2.17 -15.81
C ILE A 8 -8.73 1.36 -15.91
N PRO A 9 -9.51 1.40 -17.02
CA PRO A 9 -10.68 0.52 -17.18
C PRO A 9 -10.38 -0.96 -17.05
N ASP A 10 -9.23 -1.46 -17.57
CA ASP A 10 -8.84 -2.87 -17.47
C ASP A 10 -8.62 -3.33 -16.00
N LEU A 11 -8.41 -2.38 -15.08
CA LEU A 11 -8.19 -2.59 -13.66
C LEU A 11 -9.38 -2.13 -12.79
N SER A 12 -10.54 -1.88 -13.41
CA SER A 12 -11.74 -1.44 -12.73
C SER A 12 -12.77 -2.56 -12.69
N PHE A 13 -13.28 -2.86 -11.51
CA PHE A 13 -14.27 -3.90 -11.28
C PHE A 13 -15.58 -3.30 -10.83
N ASP A 14 -16.69 -3.77 -11.40
CA ASP A 14 -18.05 -3.38 -11.02
C ASP A 14 -18.52 -4.26 -9.85
N TYR A 15 -19.20 -3.65 -8.91
CA TYR A 15 -19.86 -4.36 -7.81
C TYR A 15 -21.18 -5.05 -8.20
N ALA A 16 -21.68 -4.85 -9.43
CA ALA A 16 -22.93 -5.46 -9.90
C ALA A 16 -22.91 -7.00 -9.80
N THR A 17 -21.76 -7.63 -10.07
CA THR A 17 -21.59 -9.08 -9.92
C THR A 17 -21.80 -9.51 -8.47
N LEU A 18 -21.19 -8.80 -7.51
CA LEU A 18 -21.34 -9.09 -6.08
C LEU A 18 -22.79 -8.87 -5.60
N GLN A 19 -23.43 -7.81 -6.08
CA GLN A 19 -24.86 -7.54 -5.79
C GLN A 19 -25.75 -8.69 -6.27
N GLY A 20 -25.58 -9.11 -7.53
CA GLY A 20 -26.40 -10.17 -8.12
C GLY A 20 -26.16 -11.56 -7.54
N LYS A 21 -24.87 -11.89 -7.27
CA LYS A 21 -24.48 -13.24 -6.81
C LYS A 21 -24.69 -13.45 -5.32
N TYR A 22 -24.43 -12.42 -4.50
CA TYR A 22 -24.41 -12.53 -3.05
C TYR A 22 -25.45 -11.70 -2.32
N GLY A 23 -26.33 -10.99 -3.05
CA GLY A 23 -27.38 -10.15 -2.46
C GLY A 23 -26.83 -8.94 -1.68
N ILE A 24 -25.63 -8.47 -2.00
CA ILE A 24 -25.01 -7.32 -1.34
C ILE A 24 -25.70 -6.04 -1.80
N THR A 25 -26.05 -5.15 -0.86
CA THR A 25 -26.50 -3.80 -1.18
C THR A 25 -25.31 -2.85 -1.26
N VAL A 26 -25.06 -2.27 -2.44
CA VAL A 26 -24.03 -1.25 -2.63
C VAL A 26 -24.63 0.14 -2.50
N VAL A 27 -24.13 0.92 -1.53
CA VAL A 27 -24.51 2.31 -1.31
C VAL A 27 -23.36 3.20 -1.80
N GLN A 28 -23.61 3.95 -2.89
CA GLN A 28 -22.60 4.88 -3.46
C GLN A 28 -22.55 6.19 -2.69
N ASP A 29 -22.03 6.15 -1.48
CA ASP A 29 -21.84 7.32 -0.62
C ASP A 29 -20.54 7.19 0.19
N ARG A 30 -20.26 8.20 0.98
CA ARG A 30 -19.14 8.21 1.92
C ARG A 30 -19.67 8.16 3.34
N VAL A 31 -19.02 7.35 4.17
CA VAL A 31 -19.22 7.43 5.61
C VAL A 31 -18.62 8.74 6.11
N LYS A 32 -19.44 9.54 6.76
CA LYS A 32 -19.06 10.82 7.37
C LYS A 32 -18.62 10.62 8.81
N ARG A 33 -19.29 9.71 9.54
CA ARG A 33 -19.04 9.46 10.95
C ARG A 33 -19.49 8.04 11.34
N ILE A 34 -18.78 7.43 12.27
CA ILE A 34 -19.25 6.30 13.07
C ILE A 34 -19.90 6.91 14.32
N SER A 35 -21.10 6.51 14.66
CA SER A 35 -21.84 7.06 15.78
C SER A 35 -21.24 6.64 17.13
N ASP A 36 -21.24 7.53 18.07
CA ASP A 36 -20.90 7.31 19.50
C ASP A 36 -22.14 7.02 20.35
N ALA A 37 -23.34 7.21 19.77
CA ALA A 37 -24.61 6.99 20.46
C ALA A 37 -25.19 5.58 20.24
N GLY A 38 -24.70 4.83 19.26
CA GLY A 38 -25.18 3.49 18.93
C GLY A 38 -24.47 2.89 17.71
N PRO A 39 -24.78 1.62 17.36
CA PRO A 39 -24.13 0.91 16.26
C PRO A 39 -24.70 1.35 14.90
N GLU A 40 -24.35 2.55 14.46
CA GLU A 40 -24.77 3.12 13.18
C GLU A 40 -23.70 4.03 12.59
N ILE A 41 -23.72 4.20 11.27
CA ILE A 41 -22.88 5.11 10.52
C ILE A 41 -23.69 6.21 9.85
N GLU A 42 -23.17 7.44 9.87
CA GLU A 42 -23.73 8.58 9.16
C GLU A 42 -23.15 8.68 7.75
N LEU A 43 -23.97 8.82 6.74
CA LEU A 43 -23.59 9.03 5.36
C LEU A 43 -23.41 10.53 5.05
N LYS A 44 -22.55 10.84 4.09
CA LYS A 44 -22.25 12.22 3.70
C LYS A 44 -23.49 12.92 3.07
N ASN A 45 -24.25 12.21 2.27
CA ASN A 45 -25.44 12.76 1.59
C ASN A 45 -26.73 12.61 2.44
N GLY A 46 -26.58 12.26 3.71
CA GLY A 46 -27.64 12.12 4.69
C GLY A 46 -28.12 10.69 4.87
N GLY A 47 -28.70 10.44 6.04
CA GLY A 47 -29.13 9.11 6.46
C GLY A 47 -28.13 8.37 7.35
N TRP A 48 -28.69 7.41 8.08
CA TRP A 48 -27.94 6.54 8.98
C TRP A 48 -28.15 5.09 8.58
N ILE A 49 -27.11 4.29 8.69
CA ILE A 49 -27.18 2.84 8.46
C ILE A 49 -26.80 2.15 9.77
N PRO A 50 -27.74 1.41 10.39
CA PRO A 50 -27.43 0.59 11.54
C PRO A 50 -26.60 -0.63 11.14
N TYR A 51 -25.82 -1.18 12.09
CA TYR A 51 -25.06 -2.40 11.88
C TYR A 51 -25.01 -3.29 13.14
N ASP A 52 -24.94 -4.58 12.93
CA ASP A 52 -24.59 -5.57 13.95
C ASP A 52 -23.07 -5.74 14.02
N SER A 53 -22.41 -5.64 12.87
CA SER A 53 -20.95 -5.68 12.70
C SER A 53 -20.53 -4.70 11.62
N LEU A 54 -19.54 -3.85 11.89
CA LEU A 54 -18.99 -2.88 10.95
C LEU A 54 -17.57 -3.26 10.58
N VAL A 55 -17.31 -3.56 9.30
CA VAL A 55 -15.96 -3.78 8.79
C VAL A 55 -15.47 -2.53 8.07
N VAL A 56 -14.38 -1.93 8.54
CA VAL A 56 -13.75 -0.74 7.98
C VAL A 56 -12.54 -1.15 7.15
N ALA A 57 -12.65 -1.09 5.83
CA ALA A 57 -11.58 -1.40 4.87
C ALA A 57 -11.16 -0.16 4.08
N ALA A 58 -10.96 0.97 4.75
CA ALA A 58 -10.81 2.29 4.14
C ALA A 58 -9.41 2.58 3.56
N GLY A 59 -8.44 1.68 3.74
CA GLY A 59 -7.08 1.78 3.18
C GLY A 59 -6.24 2.87 3.84
N ILE A 60 -5.55 3.67 3.04
CA ILE A 60 -4.63 4.73 3.50
C ILE A 60 -5.09 6.13 3.13
N GLN A 61 -4.58 7.09 3.88
CA GLN A 61 -4.54 8.50 3.53
C GLN A 61 -3.10 9.01 3.56
N PHE A 62 -2.82 10.01 2.74
CA PHE A 62 -1.52 10.65 2.65
C PHE A 62 -1.46 11.88 3.55
N ASP A 63 -0.33 12.07 4.22
CA ASP A 63 -0.05 13.30 4.92
C ASP A 63 0.17 14.45 3.92
N ALA A 64 0.05 15.68 4.40
CA ALA A 64 0.43 16.85 3.61
C ALA A 64 1.95 16.89 3.46
N VAL A 65 2.40 17.36 2.29
CA VAL A 65 3.80 17.72 2.04
C VAL A 65 3.83 19.20 1.74
N PRO A 66 4.63 20.00 2.47
CA PRO A 66 4.74 21.44 2.23
C PRO A 66 5.09 21.74 0.78
N GLY A 67 4.37 22.67 0.16
CA GLY A 67 4.55 23.06 -1.25
C GLY A 67 3.93 22.09 -2.28
N LEU A 68 3.35 20.96 -1.85
CA LEU A 68 2.63 20.04 -2.73
C LEU A 68 1.14 20.43 -2.81
N GLU A 69 0.82 21.42 -3.61
CA GLU A 69 -0.54 21.95 -3.76
C GLU A 69 -1.28 21.30 -4.94
N ASP A 70 -0.65 21.28 -6.12
CA ASP A 70 -1.19 20.62 -7.31
C ASP A 70 -0.70 19.18 -7.44
N ARG A 71 -1.60 18.25 -7.15
CA ARG A 71 -1.33 16.79 -7.22
C ARG A 71 -1.40 16.21 -8.64
N LEU A 72 -1.71 17.00 -9.65
CA LEU A 72 -1.60 16.60 -11.05
C LEU A 72 -0.30 17.09 -11.65
N ALA A 73 0.19 18.26 -11.21
CA ALA A 73 1.53 18.72 -11.57
C ALA A 73 2.62 17.82 -10.93
N THR A 74 2.43 17.44 -9.66
CA THR A 74 3.34 16.52 -8.94
C THR A 74 2.56 15.33 -8.39
N PRO A 75 2.24 14.33 -9.22
CA PRO A 75 1.39 13.21 -8.80
C PRO A 75 2.16 12.24 -7.91
N HIS A 76 1.54 11.81 -6.79
CA HIS A 76 2.04 10.63 -6.08
C HIS A 76 1.74 9.33 -6.86
N ALA A 77 0.63 9.29 -7.60
CA ALA A 77 0.16 8.12 -8.36
C ALA A 77 0.19 6.79 -7.55
N TRP A 78 -0.09 6.88 -6.24
CA TRP A 78 -0.12 5.76 -5.29
C TRP A 78 -1.55 5.28 -4.99
N LYS A 79 -2.51 5.87 -5.69
CA LYS A 79 -3.88 5.40 -5.88
C LYS A 79 -4.14 5.36 -7.37
N ALA A 80 -4.74 4.29 -7.87
CA ALA A 80 -5.11 4.18 -9.27
C ALA A 80 -6.09 5.31 -9.67
N GLY A 81 -5.98 5.81 -10.89
CA GLY A 81 -6.82 6.88 -11.40
C GLY A 81 -6.07 7.95 -12.19
N GLY A 82 -6.60 9.18 -12.20
CA GLY A 82 -6.09 10.29 -13.00
C GLY A 82 -4.62 10.61 -12.78
N GLN A 83 -4.12 10.53 -11.53
CA GLN A 83 -2.69 10.77 -11.24
C GLN A 83 -1.76 9.75 -11.88
N THR A 84 -2.18 8.48 -12.03
CA THR A 84 -1.36 7.46 -12.71
C THR A 84 -1.22 7.79 -14.20
N VAL A 85 -2.29 8.28 -14.80
CA VAL A 85 -2.28 8.73 -16.20
C VAL A 85 -1.45 10.00 -16.36
N ALA A 86 -1.60 10.97 -15.43
CA ALA A 86 -0.80 12.20 -15.43
C ALA A 86 0.70 11.88 -15.33
N LEU A 87 1.10 11.02 -14.39
CA LEU A 87 2.49 10.61 -14.23
C LEU A 87 3.05 9.94 -15.49
N ARG A 88 2.28 9.02 -16.10
CA ARG A 88 2.68 8.41 -17.38
C ARG A 88 2.93 9.45 -18.44
N ASN A 89 2.00 10.39 -18.63
CA ASN A 89 2.11 11.42 -19.67
C ASN A 89 3.32 12.34 -19.42
N GLN A 90 3.62 12.66 -18.16
CA GLN A 90 4.80 13.44 -17.79
C GLN A 90 6.11 12.69 -18.10
N ILE A 91 6.19 11.39 -17.77
CA ILE A 91 7.37 10.55 -18.09
C ILE A 91 7.58 10.47 -19.61
N GLU A 92 6.51 10.32 -20.39
CA GLU A 92 6.58 10.28 -21.85
C GLU A 92 7.03 11.61 -22.44
N ALA A 93 6.57 12.73 -21.89
CA ALA A 93 6.93 14.08 -22.32
C ALA A 93 8.30 14.55 -21.79
N MET A 94 8.93 13.81 -20.90
CA MET A 94 10.24 14.15 -20.34
C MET A 94 11.30 14.25 -21.48
N PRO A 95 12.12 15.28 -21.53
CA PRO A 95 13.12 15.45 -22.58
C PRO A 95 14.18 14.33 -22.57
N PRO A 96 14.85 14.07 -23.70
CA PRO A 96 16.03 13.21 -23.72
C PRO A 96 17.07 13.69 -22.69
N GLY A 97 17.65 12.77 -21.92
CA GLY A 97 18.57 13.10 -20.84
C GLY A 97 17.90 13.64 -19.56
N GLY A 98 16.58 13.79 -19.57
CA GLY A 98 15.80 14.33 -18.45
C GLY A 98 15.87 13.47 -17.20
N THR A 99 15.55 14.08 -16.06
CA THR A 99 15.62 13.46 -14.72
C THR A 99 14.23 13.28 -14.12
N PHE A 100 13.92 12.05 -13.72
CA PHE A 100 12.78 11.69 -12.91
C PHE A 100 13.20 11.62 -11.44
N VAL A 101 12.54 12.37 -10.55
CA VAL A 101 12.77 12.33 -9.10
C VAL A 101 11.58 11.69 -8.43
N MET A 102 11.80 10.70 -7.58
CA MET A 102 10.73 10.11 -6.77
C MET A 102 11.12 9.97 -5.31
N SER A 103 10.11 9.95 -4.43
CA SER A 103 10.32 9.70 -3.01
C SER A 103 9.70 8.40 -2.55
N ILE A 104 10.30 7.79 -1.52
CA ILE A 104 9.79 6.67 -0.75
C ILE A 104 9.59 7.16 0.68
N PRO A 105 8.37 7.07 1.25
CA PRO A 105 8.10 7.56 2.59
C PRO A 105 8.63 6.63 3.68
N ASP A 106 8.66 7.11 4.93
CA ASP A 106 8.94 6.27 6.09
C ASP A 106 7.99 5.07 6.17
N LYS A 107 8.54 3.92 6.51
CA LYS A 107 7.75 2.71 6.80
C LYS A 107 6.89 2.88 8.07
N PRO A 108 5.73 2.18 8.20
CA PRO A 108 5.11 1.32 7.19
C PRO A 108 4.32 2.10 6.14
N TYR A 109 4.48 1.69 4.88
CA TYR A 109 3.71 2.24 3.77
C TYR A 109 3.07 1.11 2.94
N ARG A 110 2.07 1.44 2.10
CA ARG A 110 1.41 0.48 1.21
C ARG A 110 2.39 -0.04 0.15
N CYS A 111 2.34 -1.36 -0.12
CA CYS A 111 3.10 -2.03 -1.16
C CYS A 111 4.61 -1.84 -0.99
N PRO A 112 5.24 -2.55 -0.02
CA PRO A 112 6.67 -2.37 0.27
C PRO A 112 7.61 -2.47 -0.93
N PRO A 113 7.45 -3.38 -1.92
CA PRO A 113 8.29 -3.40 -3.12
C PRO A 113 7.93 -2.31 -4.15
N GLY A 114 6.70 -1.80 -4.13
CA GLY A 114 6.14 -0.96 -5.19
C GLY A 114 6.92 0.30 -5.57
N PRO A 115 7.54 1.05 -4.64
CA PRO A 115 8.37 2.20 -5.02
C PRO A 115 9.61 1.79 -5.81
N TYR A 116 10.24 0.67 -5.45
CA TYR A 116 11.44 0.15 -6.15
C TYR A 116 11.07 -0.41 -7.53
N GLU A 117 9.91 -1.08 -7.66
CA GLU A 117 9.32 -1.47 -8.95
C GLU A 117 9.12 -0.26 -9.85
N ARG A 118 8.56 0.84 -9.30
CA ARG A 118 8.37 2.08 -10.06
C ARG A 118 9.68 2.65 -10.54
N ALA A 119 10.71 2.67 -9.69
CA ALA A 119 12.04 3.13 -10.08
C ALA A 119 12.60 2.30 -11.24
N CYS A 120 12.50 0.97 -11.17
CA CYS A 120 12.89 0.06 -12.24
C CYS A 120 12.13 0.31 -13.53
N LEU A 121 10.79 0.37 -13.48
CA LEU A 121 9.96 0.59 -14.67
C LEU A 121 10.20 1.96 -15.32
N VAL A 122 10.43 3.01 -14.52
CA VAL A 122 10.76 4.32 -15.07
C VAL A 122 12.17 4.30 -15.66
N ALA A 123 13.13 3.68 -15.00
CA ALA A 123 14.49 3.51 -15.54
C ALA A 123 14.47 2.77 -16.88
N ASP A 124 13.66 1.71 -17.01
CA ASP A 124 13.46 0.99 -18.26
C ASP A 124 12.89 1.87 -19.37
N LEU A 125 11.90 2.71 -19.06
CA LEU A 125 11.25 3.62 -20.00
C LEU A 125 12.15 4.77 -20.48
N VAL A 126 13.14 5.19 -19.66
CA VAL A 126 13.94 6.38 -19.96
C VAL A 126 15.36 6.07 -20.42
N ARG A 127 15.86 4.82 -20.26
CA ARG A 127 17.26 4.45 -20.50
C ARG A 127 17.72 4.75 -21.94
N ASP A 128 16.88 4.41 -22.92
CA ASP A 128 17.23 4.57 -24.35
C ASP A 128 17.22 6.05 -24.78
N ARG A 129 16.67 6.93 -23.94
CA ARG A 129 16.68 8.39 -24.12
C ARG A 129 17.77 9.09 -23.27
N GLY A 130 18.62 8.31 -22.58
CA GLY A 130 19.66 8.84 -21.69
C GLY A 130 19.12 9.43 -20.38
N GLY A 131 17.87 9.15 -20.02
CA GLY A 131 17.22 9.68 -18.83
C GLY A 131 17.81 9.13 -17.52
N LYS A 132 17.50 9.82 -16.41
CA LYS A 132 17.95 9.50 -15.06
C LYS A 132 16.77 9.33 -14.11
N VAL A 133 16.96 8.54 -13.06
CA VAL A 133 15.99 8.32 -11.98
C VAL A 133 16.70 8.56 -10.64
N VAL A 134 16.23 9.54 -9.88
CA VAL A 134 16.69 9.80 -8.51
C VAL A 134 15.63 9.27 -7.55
N VAL A 135 16.03 8.41 -6.62
CA VAL A 135 15.15 7.79 -5.62
C VAL A 135 15.55 8.27 -4.23
N LEU A 136 14.72 9.10 -3.63
CA LEU A 136 14.90 9.65 -2.28
C LEU A 136 14.15 8.74 -1.31
N ASP A 137 14.86 7.88 -0.58
CA ASP A 137 14.26 6.90 0.33
C ASP A 137 14.46 7.35 1.79
N ALA A 138 13.35 7.59 2.50
CA ALA A 138 13.39 7.94 3.92
C ALA A 138 13.89 6.80 4.82
N ASN A 139 14.00 5.59 4.30
CA ASN A 139 14.39 4.39 5.04
C ASN A 139 15.90 4.11 4.94
N ASP A 140 16.38 3.25 5.82
CA ASP A 140 17.79 2.81 5.92
C ASP A 140 18.25 1.88 4.79
N GLY A 141 17.42 1.69 3.78
CA GLY A 141 17.66 0.86 2.61
C GLY A 141 16.38 0.23 2.07
N ILE A 142 16.53 -0.58 1.05
CA ILE A 142 15.43 -1.27 0.36
C ILE A 142 14.69 -2.19 1.34
N GLN A 143 13.36 -2.04 1.42
CA GLN A 143 12.51 -2.66 2.44
C GLN A 143 11.90 -4.02 2.04
N ALA A 144 11.99 -4.39 0.77
CA ALA A 144 11.50 -5.67 0.25
C ALA A 144 12.33 -6.08 -0.96
N GLU A 145 12.56 -7.38 -1.16
CA GLU A 145 13.38 -7.90 -2.25
C GLU A 145 14.74 -7.17 -2.38
N ARG A 146 15.40 -6.99 -1.22
CA ARG A 146 16.59 -6.15 -1.11
C ARG A 146 17.69 -6.53 -2.11
N GLU A 147 17.98 -7.81 -2.27
CA GLU A 147 19.02 -8.28 -3.18
C GLU A 147 18.64 -8.02 -4.63
N THR A 148 17.39 -8.31 -4.99
CA THR A 148 16.83 -8.11 -6.32
C THR A 148 16.92 -6.65 -6.75
N PHE A 149 16.39 -5.73 -5.97
CA PHE A 149 16.41 -4.30 -6.33
C PHE A 149 17.81 -3.69 -6.23
N THR A 150 18.66 -4.14 -5.29
CA THR A 150 20.07 -3.71 -5.23
C THR A 150 20.80 -4.10 -6.51
N ARG A 151 20.60 -5.34 -6.98
CA ARG A 151 21.16 -5.82 -8.24
C ARG A 151 20.59 -5.07 -9.45
N ALA A 152 19.30 -4.82 -9.47
CA ALA A 152 18.66 -4.05 -10.54
C ALA A 152 19.23 -2.62 -10.62
N PHE A 153 19.36 -1.91 -9.52
CA PHE A 153 19.85 -0.53 -9.50
C PHE A 153 21.36 -0.45 -9.83
N ASN A 154 22.17 -1.38 -9.29
CA ASN A 154 23.64 -1.30 -9.43
C ASN A 154 24.19 -1.99 -10.68
N GLN A 155 23.41 -2.84 -11.34
CA GLN A 155 23.86 -3.58 -12.55
C GLN A 155 22.99 -3.25 -13.75
N LEU A 156 21.68 -3.61 -13.76
CA LEU A 156 20.80 -3.42 -14.89
C LEU A 156 20.59 -1.94 -15.24
N TYR A 157 20.46 -1.10 -14.23
CA TYR A 157 20.23 0.34 -14.32
C TYR A 157 21.39 1.17 -13.77
N ALA A 158 22.61 0.58 -13.80
CA ALA A 158 23.82 1.28 -13.41
C ALA A 158 24.01 2.58 -14.18
N GLY A 159 24.24 3.69 -13.44
CA GLY A 159 24.38 5.01 -14.02
C GLY A 159 23.07 5.66 -14.50
N ILE A 160 21.91 4.97 -14.36
CA ILE A 160 20.56 5.51 -14.60
C ILE A 160 19.88 5.83 -13.28
N VAL A 161 19.86 4.87 -12.33
CA VAL A 161 19.26 5.02 -11.01
C VAL A 161 20.30 5.56 -10.02
N ASP A 162 19.97 6.68 -9.39
CA ASP A 162 20.66 7.26 -8.22
C ASP A 162 19.79 7.01 -7.00
N TYR A 163 20.09 5.96 -6.24
CA TYR A 163 19.36 5.56 -5.05
C TYR A 163 19.99 6.16 -3.80
N ARG A 164 19.21 6.98 -3.08
CA ARG A 164 19.64 7.72 -1.88
C ARG A 164 18.82 7.29 -0.67
N PRO A 165 19.29 6.30 0.10
CA PRO A 165 18.69 5.93 1.38
C PRO A 165 18.93 7.01 2.45
N LEU A 166 18.12 6.99 3.50
CA LEU A 166 18.16 7.94 4.61
C LEU A 166 18.00 9.40 4.15
N GLU A 167 17.18 9.62 3.13
CA GLU A 167 16.88 10.94 2.59
C GLU A 167 15.37 11.17 2.55
N ARG A 168 14.85 11.91 3.56
CA ARG A 168 13.42 12.15 3.77
C ARG A 168 13.00 13.47 3.15
N VAL A 169 11.90 13.45 2.38
CA VAL A 169 11.30 14.67 1.81
C VAL A 169 10.69 15.52 2.90
N GLU A 170 11.03 16.83 2.88
CA GLU A 170 10.48 17.85 3.77
C GLU A 170 9.51 18.78 3.04
N ALA A 171 9.86 19.22 1.84
CA ALA A 171 9.06 20.14 1.07
C ALA A 171 9.33 20.00 -0.44
N ILE A 172 8.49 20.62 -1.24
CA ILE A 172 8.69 20.76 -2.69
C ILE A 172 8.42 22.20 -3.14
N ASP A 173 9.22 22.66 -4.09
CA ASP A 173 8.88 23.80 -4.94
C ASP A 173 8.42 23.26 -6.30
N GLN A 174 7.10 23.29 -6.52
CA GLN A 174 6.50 22.82 -7.77
C GLN A 174 6.84 23.73 -8.97
N GLY A 175 7.15 24.99 -8.74
CA GLY A 175 7.52 25.95 -9.80
C GLY A 175 8.86 25.62 -10.44
N SER A 176 9.82 25.13 -9.65
CA SER A 176 11.16 24.74 -10.09
C SER A 176 11.35 23.21 -10.16
N ASN A 177 10.34 22.40 -9.80
CA ASN A 177 10.45 20.96 -9.63
C ASN A 177 11.60 20.55 -8.69
N THR A 178 11.81 21.30 -7.61
CA THR A 178 12.85 21.06 -6.62
C THR A 178 12.27 20.42 -5.38
N VAL A 179 12.83 19.29 -4.97
CA VAL A 179 12.47 18.55 -3.75
C VAL A 179 13.53 18.83 -2.70
N TYR A 180 13.11 19.36 -1.56
CA TYR A 180 13.96 19.59 -0.40
C TYR A 180 13.85 18.43 0.56
N THR A 181 14.99 18.00 1.09
CA THR A 181 15.07 16.79 1.91
C THR A 181 15.88 17.03 3.19
N LYS A 182 15.69 16.14 4.16
CA LYS A 182 16.60 15.94 5.30
C LYS A 182 17.36 14.63 5.12
N ARG A 183 18.68 14.71 5.26
CA ARG A 183 19.52 13.52 5.37
C ARG A 183 19.51 13.03 6.81
N LEU A 184 19.36 11.74 6.97
CA LEU A 184 19.21 11.10 8.26
C LEU A 184 20.43 10.23 8.58
N ASP A 185 20.71 10.02 9.86
CA ASP A 185 21.58 8.95 10.32
C ASP A 185 20.79 7.62 10.47
N SER A 186 21.46 6.54 10.79
CA SER A 186 20.87 5.22 10.96
C SER A 186 19.88 5.11 12.13
N SER A 187 19.85 6.08 13.03
CA SER A 187 18.88 6.20 14.13
C SER A 187 17.65 7.06 13.75
N GLY A 188 17.65 7.66 12.56
CA GLY A 188 16.64 8.59 12.08
C GLY A 188 16.85 10.03 12.51
N GLY A 189 17.99 10.35 13.11
CA GLY A 189 18.40 11.72 13.45
C GLY A 189 18.76 12.54 12.21
N GLU A 190 18.39 13.81 12.16
CA GLU A 190 18.73 14.70 11.05
C GLU A 190 20.19 15.14 11.13
N ILE A 191 20.94 14.92 10.04
CA ILE A 191 22.38 15.23 9.94
C ILE A 191 22.70 16.28 8.87
N GLY A 192 21.72 16.76 8.14
CA GLY A 192 21.90 17.82 7.16
C GLY A 192 20.77 17.92 6.17
N ASP A 193 20.84 18.96 5.35
CA ASP A 193 19.89 19.24 4.28
C ASP A 193 20.35 18.56 2.97
N GLY A 194 19.38 18.21 2.13
CA GLY A 194 19.59 17.71 0.79
C GLY A 194 18.60 18.32 -0.17
N MET A 195 18.82 18.10 -1.46
CA MET A 195 17.87 18.49 -2.50
C MET A 195 18.02 17.60 -3.75
N ALA A 196 16.95 17.52 -4.50
CA ALA A 196 16.95 16.96 -5.85
C ALA A 196 16.04 17.78 -6.75
N GLN A 197 16.42 17.95 -8.01
CA GLN A 197 15.62 18.63 -9.01
C GLN A 197 15.44 17.72 -10.22
N GLY A 198 14.25 17.73 -10.83
CA GLY A 198 13.96 16.91 -11.99
C GLY A 198 12.99 17.54 -12.97
N ASP A 199 12.90 16.96 -14.15
CA ASP A 199 11.90 17.32 -15.15
C ASP A 199 10.52 16.78 -14.78
N VAL A 200 10.50 15.61 -14.10
CA VAL A 200 9.30 14.99 -13.55
C VAL A 200 9.53 14.64 -12.08
N VAL A 201 8.59 15.02 -11.23
CA VAL A 201 8.65 14.78 -9.78
C VAL A 201 7.47 13.95 -9.32
N ASN A 202 7.74 12.85 -8.62
CA ASN A 202 6.77 11.90 -8.09
C ASN A 202 6.94 11.75 -6.56
N ILE A 203 6.21 12.53 -5.79
CA ILE A 203 6.29 12.46 -4.33
C ILE A 203 5.24 11.49 -3.79
N ILE A 204 5.68 10.40 -3.17
CA ILE A 204 4.82 9.50 -2.42
C ILE A 204 4.82 9.98 -0.96
N PRO A 205 3.74 10.65 -0.49
CA PRO A 205 3.71 11.19 0.86
C PRO A 205 3.63 10.08 1.91
N ARG A 206 3.97 10.40 3.15
CA ARG A 206 3.82 9.50 4.29
C ARG A 206 2.37 9.02 4.44
N HIS A 207 2.20 7.74 4.80
CA HIS A 207 0.90 7.10 4.90
C HIS A 207 0.38 7.09 6.34
N GLY A 208 -0.94 7.13 6.49
CA GLY A 208 -1.64 6.93 7.76
C GLY A 208 -3.04 6.39 7.54
N ALA A 209 -3.73 6.01 8.62
CA ALA A 209 -5.14 5.66 8.56
C ALA A 209 -5.95 6.87 8.04
N PRO A 210 -7.03 6.64 7.27
CA PRO A 210 -7.87 7.69 6.74
C PRO A 210 -8.43 8.62 7.82
N TRP A 211 -8.75 9.84 7.39
CA TRP A 211 -9.31 10.88 8.26
C TRP A 211 -10.53 10.39 9.08
N LEU A 212 -11.41 9.59 8.46
CA LEU A 212 -12.57 9.01 9.14
C LEU A 212 -12.17 8.27 10.42
N LEU A 213 -11.20 7.36 10.35
CA LEU A 213 -10.76 6.57 11.50
C LEU A 213 -10.12 7.45 12.58
N ARG A 214 -9.33 8.43 12.16
CA ARG A 214 -8.67 9.38 13.08
C ARG A 214 -9.70 10.28 13.77
N GLN A 215 -10.64 10.83 13.01
CA GLN A 215 -11.67 11.74 13.53
C GLN A 215 -12.64 11.05 14.49
N CYS A 216 -13.04 9.80 14.18
CA CYS A 216 -13.91 9.03 15.07
C CYS A 216 -13.16 8.44 16.28
N GLY A 217 -11.85 8.64 16.39
CA GLY A 217 -11.05 8.09 17.48
C GLY A 217 -10.69 6.62 17.35
N LEU A 218 -11.00 5.98 16.21
CA LEU A 218 -10.76 4.54 15.97
C LEU A 218 -9.27 4.18 15.86
N THR A 219 -8.37 5.18 15.82
CA THR A 219 -6.92 4.98 15.90
C THR A 219 -6.36 5.04 17.31
N GLY A 220 -7.17 5.35 18.34
CA GLY A 220 -6.72 5.54 19.71
C GLY A 220 -5.64 6.62 19.88
N GLY A 221 -5.64 7.64 19.00
CA GLY A 221 -4.60 8.66 18.93
C GLY A 221 -3.34 8.25 18.17
N GLY A 222 -3.23 6.98 17.74
CA GLY A 222 -2.11 6.49 16.94
C GLY A 222 -2.24 6.79 15.44
N ARG A 223 -1.25 6.33 14.68
CA ARG A 223 -1.23 6.48 13.23
C ARG A 223 -2.15 5.49 12.50
N TRP A 224 -2.37 4.33 13.09
CA TRP A 224 -3.12 3.19 12.57
C TRP A 224 -4.11 2.71 13.63
N ALA A 225 -5.18 2.00 13.21
CA ALA A 225 -6.18 1.48 14.11
C ALA A 225 -5.66 0.24 14.87
N PRO A 226 -5.63 0.24 16.20
CA PRO A 226 -5.30 -0.94 16.98
C PRO A 226 -6.42 -1.98 16.89
N VAL A 227 -6.04 -3.23 16.60
CA VAL A 227 -6.98 -4.35 16.44
C VAL A 227 -6.46 -5.59 17.14
N ASP A 228 -7.37 -6.45 17.57
CA ASP A 228 -7.09 -7.83 17.93
C ASP A 228 -6.69 -8.62 16.69
N PRO A 229 -5.47 -9.16 16.61
CA PRO A 229 -4.99 -9.85 15.42
C PRO A 229 -5.74 -11.15 15.12
N THR A 230 -6.50 -11.69 16.07
CA THR A 230 -7.25 -12.93 15.89
C THR A 230 -8.63 -12.73 15.26
N THR A 231 -9.14 -11.50 15.28
CA THR A 231 -10.48 -11.17 14.79
C THR A 231 -10.49 -9.92 13.91
N TYR A 232 -9.44 -9.10 13.93
CA TYR A 232 -9.39 -7.74 13.40
C TYR A 232 -10.44 -6.80 14.02
N GLY A 233 -11.09 -7.17 15.12
CA GLY A 233 -11.93 -6.30 15.92
C GLY A 233 -11.12 -5.17 16.54
N SER A 234 -11.70 -3.98 16.69
CA SER A 234 -11.06 -2.86 17.38
C SER A 234 -10.65 -3.27 18.79
N SER A 235 -9.42 -2.95 19.18
CA SER A 235 -8.96 -3.13 20.58
C SER A 235 -9.43 -2.00 21.52
N LEU A 236 -10.21 -1.04 21.02
CA LEU A 236 -10.73 0.07 21.77
C LEU A 236 -12.14 -0.25 22.25
N GLU A 237 -12.38 -0.19 23.57
CA GLU A 237 -13.64 -0.59 24.22
C GLU A 237 -14.86 0.18 23.71
N GLN A 238 -14.67 1.43 23.28
CA GLN A 238 -15.76 2.27 22.76
C GLN A 238 -16.24 1.86 21.35
N PHE A 239 -15.57 0.89 20.68
CA PHE A 239 -15.93 0.40 19.36
C PHE A 239 -16.23 -1.11 19.37
N PRO A 240 -17.21 -1.58 20.15
CA PRO A 240 -17.61 -2.97 20.10
C PRO A 240 -18.17 -3.32 18.70
N ASN A 241 -17.88 -4.49 18.19
CA ASN A 241 -18.33 -4.96 16.88
C ASN A 241 -17.84 -4.13 15.67
N VAL A 242 -16.82 -3.28 15.86
CA VAL A 242 -16.12 -2.60 14.76
C VAL A 242 -14.82 -3.32 14.48
N TYR A 243 -14.59 -3.66 13.22
CA TYR A 243 -13.43 -4.38 12.72
C TYR A 243 -12.68 -3.50 11.73
N VAL A 244 -11.34 -3.57 11.72
CA VAL A 244 -10.51 -2.83 10.76
C VAL A 244 -9.55 -3.76 10.06
N ILE A 245 -9.66 -3.85 8.74
CA ILE A 245 -8.82 -4.70 7.89
C ILE A 245 -8.05 -3.89 6.86
N GLY A 246 -7.08 -4.52 6.20
CA GLY A 246 -6.25 -3.92 5.17
C GLY A 246 -5.26 -2.89 5.74
N ASP A 247 -4.96 -1.88 4.95
CA ASP A 247 -3.85 -0.97 5.26
C ASP A 247 -4.08 -0.07 6.47
N SER A 248 -5.32 0.08 6.95
CA SER A 248 -5.67 0.97 8.05
C SER A 248 -5.29 0.45 9.45
N GLN A 249 -5.07 -0.86 9.61
CA GLN A 249 -4.84 -1.53 10.89
C GLN A 249 -3.35 -1.54 11.33
N ALA A 250 -3.10 -1.85 12.62
CA ALA A 250 -1.81 -1.72 13.31
C ALA A 250 -1.13 -3.05 13.69
N THR A 251 -1.43 -4.18 13.01
CA THR A 251 -0.85 -5.50 13.39
C THR A 251 0.63 -5.67 13.04
N GLY A 252 1.25 -4.71 12.34
CA GLY A 252 2.63 -4.84 11.85
C GLY A 252 2.78 -5.67 10.57
N GLN A 253 1.72 -6.29 10.09
CA GLN A 253 1.72 -7.03 8.82
C GLN A 253 1.91 -6.10 7.61
N PRO A 254 2.44 -6.61 6.48
CA PRO A 254 2.60 -5.83 5.26
C PRO A 254 1.29 -5.20 4.78
N LYS A 255 1.36 -3.95 4.34
CA LYS A 255 0.20 -3.24 3.79
C LYS A 255 0.10 -3.52 2.30
N SER A 256 -0.60 -4.62 1.94
CA SER A 256 -0.78 -5.07 0.55
C SER A 256 -2.20 -5.54 0.29
N GLY A 257 -2.63 -5.57 -0.97
CA GLY A 257 -3.96 -6.06 -1.34
C GLY A 257 -4.17 -7.53 -1.00
N HIS A 258 -3.15 -8.37 -1.19
CA HIS A 258 -3.22 -9.79 -0.85
C HIS A 258 -3.34 -10.00 0.67
N MET A 259 -2.54 -9.28 1.46
CA MET A 259 -2.67 -9.31 2.93
C MET A 259 -4.07 -8.84 3.37
N ALA A 260 -4.62 -7.79 2.76
CA ALA A 260 -5.97 -7.32 3.07
C ALA A 260 -7.04 -8.39 2.78
N ASN A 261 -6.90 -9.12 1.67
CA ASN A 261 -7.78 -10.26 1.34
C ASN A 261 -7.65 -11.40 2.38
N ALA A 262 -6.43 -11.75 2.80
CA ALA A 262 -6.22 -12.75 3.84
C ALA A 262 -6.81 -12.32 5.20
N GLN A 263 -6.63 -11.07 5.60
CA GLN A 263 -7.21 -10.49 6.80
C GLN A 263 -8.75 -10.50 6.76
N ALA A 264 -9.34 -10.22 5.60
CA ALA A 264 -10.79 -10.26 5.41
C ALA A 264 -11.37 -11.66 5.70
N LYS A 265 -10.66 -12.74 5.35
CA LYS A 265 -11.08 -14.12 5.61
C LYS A 265 -11.07 -14.44 7.12
N VAL A 266 -10.03 -14.03 7.84
CA VAL A 266 -9.96 -14.19 9.30
C VAL A 266 -11.03 -13.36 10.00
N CYS A 267 -11.25 -12.13 9.56
CA CYS A 267 -12.29 -11.24 10.08
C CYS A 267 -13.70 -11.82 9.85
N ALA A 268 -13.98 -12.30 8.64
CA ALA A 268 -15.26 -12.90 8.28
C ALA A 268 -15.55 -14.16 9.12
N ASP A 269 -14.56 -15.05 9.30
CA ASP A 269 -14.70 -16.21 10.19
C ASP A 269 -15.06 -15.79 11.63
N ALA A 270 -14.39 -14.76 12.16
CA ALA A 270 -14.68 -14.25 13.50
C ALA A 270 -16.10 -13.69 13.63
N ILE A 271 -16.59 -12.95 12.62
CA ILE A 271 -17.95 -12.39 12.61
C ILE A 271 -18.97 -13.51 12.52
N VAL A 272 -18.79 -14.49 11.63
CA VAL A 272 -19.69 -15.65 11.48
C VAL A 272 -19.75 -16.47 12.77
N ARG A 273 -18.62 -16.72 13.42
CA ARG A 273 -18.58 -17.43 14.71
C ARG A 273 -19.35 -16.68 15.80
N ARG A 274 -19.15 -15.35 15.91
CA ARG A 274 -19.91 -14.53 16.88
C ARG A 274 -21.42 -14.58 16.63
N ALA A 275 -21.84 -14.45 15.38
CA ALA A 275 -23.24 -14.53 14.99
C ALA A 275 -23.84 -15.92 15.30
N ALA A 276 -23.05 -16.98 15.17
CA ALA A 276 -23.44 -18.36 15.49
C ALA A 276 -23.23 -18.73 16.98
N GLN A 277 -22.83 -17.76 17.82
CA GLN A 277 -22.51 -17.98 19.25
C GLN A 277 -21.41 -19.04 19.49
N MET A 278 -20.51 -19.17 18.52
CA MET A 278 -19.34 -20.06 18.61
C MET A 278 -18.13 -19.31 19.18
N PRO A 279 -17.23 -19.97 19.92
CA PRO A 279 -16.04 -19.32 20.47
C PRO A 279 -15.10 -18.84 19.37
N VAL A 280 -14.61 -17.60 19.48
CA VAL A 280 -13.59 -17.02 18.59
C VAL A 280 -12.17 -17.23 19.12
N ASP A 281 -12.03 -17.64 20.37
CA ASP A 281 -10.80 -17.81 21.12
C ASP A 281 -10.47 -19.28 21.44
N SER A 282 -11.13 -20.24 20.75
CA SER A 282 -10.81 -21.65 20.97
C SER A 282 -9.36 -21.95 20.57
N PRO A 283 -8.61 -22.76 21.35
CA PRO A 283 -7.22 -23.08 21.07
C PRO A 283 -6.99 -23.63 19.67
N GLU A 284 -7.92 -24.46 19.19
CA GLU A 284 -7.88 -25.00 17.82
C GLU A 284 -7.94 -23.90 16.77
N ARG A 285 -8.84 -22.93 16.91
CA ARG A 285 -8.93 -21.79 16.00
C ARG A 285 -7.68 -20.93 16.03
N LEU A 286 -7.26 -20.54 17.24
CA LEU A 286 -6.11 -19.65 17.40
C LEU A 286 -4.83 -20.24 16.80
N ALA A 287 -4.60 -21.55 16.97
CA ALA A 287 -3.45 -22.25 16.38
C ALA A 287 -3.46 -22.31 14.84
N ASN A 288 -4.60 -22.04 14.21
CA ASN A 288 -4.77 -22.09 12.76
C ASN A 288 -4.96 -20.71 12.11
N ILE A 289 -4.87 -19.63 12.86
CA ILE A 289 -4.95 -18.27 12.30
C ILE A 289 -3.66 -17.96 11.54
N THR A 290 -3.79 -17.92 10.23
CA THR A 290 -2.71 -17.56 9.32
C THR A 290 -3.18 -16.52 8.31
N THR A 291 -2.27 -15.68 7.89
CA THR A 291 -2.44 -14.75 6.76
C THR A 291 -1.20 -14.81 5.88
N ASN A 292 -1.33 -14.44 4.65
CA ASN A 292 -0.20 -14.44 3.73
C ASN A 292 -0.18 -13.20 2.86
N SER A 293 1.01 -12.87 2.37
CA SER A 293 1.22 -11.83 1.38
C SER A 293 2.09 -12.40 0.27
N ALA A 294 1.69 -12.16 -0.96
CA ALA A 294 2.52 -12.38 -2.13
C ALA A 294 2.49 -11.11 -2.99
N CYS A 295 3.61 -10.78 -3.59
CA CYS A 295 3.73 -9.69 -4.54
C CYS A 295 4.58 -10.15 -5.72
N PHE A 296 4.30 -9.61 -6.89
CA PHE A 296 5.16 -9.71 -8.06
C PHE A 296 5.71 -8.34 -8.37
N SER A 297 6.99 -8.28 -8.63
CA SER A 297 7.77 -7.05 -8.78
C SER A 297 8.36 -6.95 -10.18
N PRO A 298 7.69 -6.26 -11.14
CA PRO A 298 8.25 -6.06 -12.47
C PRO A 298 9.54 -5.24 -12.39
N ILE A 299 10.60 -5.79 -12.98
CA ILE A 299 11.93 -5.16 -13.05
C ILE A 299 12.11 -4.40 -14.36
N ASN A 300 11.48 -4.89 -15.42
CA ASN A 300 11.41 -4.22 -16.74
C ASN A 300 10.07 -4.54 -17.41
N ALA A 301 9.92 -4.18 -18.68
CA ALA A 301 8.68 -4.37 -19.43
C ALA A 301 8.31 -5.84 -19.72
N SER A 302 9.18 -6.80 -19.43
CA SER A 302 9.01 -8.23 -19.79
C SER A 302 9.44 -9.22 -18.72
N GLU A 303 10.04 -8.76 -17.63
CA GLU A 303 10.56 -9.63 -16.58
C GLU A 303 10.15 -9.12 -15.19
N ALA A 304 9.85 -10.04 -14.29
CA ALA A 304 9.49 -9.77 -12.91
C ALA A 304 10.20 -10.71 -11.92
N SER A 305 10.32 -10.22 -10.69
CA SER A 305 10.60 -10.99 -9.50
C SER A 305 9.30 -11.27 -8.74
N TRP A 306 9.37 -11.97 -7.62
CA TRP A 306 8.26 -12.15 -6.68
C TRP A 306 8.78 -12.33 -5.27
N LEU A 307 7.93 -12.00 -4.30
CA LEU A 307 8.13 -12.34 -2.89
C LEU A 307 6.84 -12.90 -2.29
N THR A 308 6.98 -13.75 -1.28
CA THR A 308 5.88 -14.29 -0.49
C THR A 308 6.27 -14.40 0.97
N ALA A 309 5.30 -14.27 1.87
CA ALA A 309 5.48 -14.45 3.31
C ALA A 309 4.19 -14.96 3.95
N VAL A 310 4.31 -15.86 4.93
CA VAL A 310 3.21 -16.34 5.76
C VAL A 310 3.37 -15.80 7.17
N PHE A 311 2.28 -15.32 7.74
CA PHE A 311 2.18 -14.86 9.11
C PHE A 311 1.21 -15.75 9.87
N ALA A 312 1.57 -16.15 11.08
CA ALA A 312 0.71 -16.92 11.97
C ALA A 312 0.53 -16.18 13.29
N TYR A 313 -0.59 -16.46 13.96
CA TYR A 313 -0.80 -16.00 15.31
C TYR A 313 0.06 -16.82 16.28
N ASP A 314 0.87 -16.14 17.04
CA ASP A 314 1.72 -16.73 18.07
C ASP A 314 0.98 -16.67 19.43
N LEU A 315 0.66 -17.85 19.96
CA LEU A 315 -0.07 -18.00 21.24
C LEU A 315 0.73 -17.50 22.44
N GLU A 316 2.07 -17.47 22.36
CA GLU A 316 2.91 -17.01 23.48
C GLU A 316 2.99 -15.48 23.54
N THR A 317 3.13 -14.84 22.38
CA THR A 317 3.30 -13.39 22.28
C THR A 317 1.99 -12.63 22.06
N GLY A 318 0.93 -13.32 21.68
CA GLY A 318 -0.36 -12.71 21.34
C GLY A 318 -0.31 -11.83 20.06
N LYS A 319 0.62 -12.09 19.14
CA LYS A 319 0.85 -11.28 17.93
C LYS A 319 0.88 -12.12 16.67
N MET A 320 0.61 -11.46 15.54
CA MET A 320 0.92 -12.04 14.24
C MET A 320 2.41 -11.91 13.96
N GLY A 321 3.09 -13.04 13.82
CA GLY A 321 4.52 -13.12 13.52
C GLY A 321 4.77 -13.75 12.16
N LEU A 322 5.90 -13.38 11.52
CA LEU A 322 6.39 -14.06 10.32
C LEU A 322 6.76 -15.51 10.69
N VAL A 323 6.19 -16.47 9.96
CA VAL A 323 6.53 -17.88 10.13
C VAL A 323 7.98 -18.10 9.67
N PRO A 324 8.87 -18.65 10.51
CA PRO A 324 10.26 -18.89 10.14
C PRO A 324 10.37 -19.73 8.84
N GLY A 325 11.19 -19.26 7.91
CA GLY A 325 11.39 -19.90 6.60
C GLY A 325 10.28 -19.72 5.57
N SER A 326 9.24 -18.94 5.89
CA SER A 326 8.13 -18.68 4.96
C SER A 326 8.37 -17.46 4.05
N LEU A 327 9.36 -16.64 4.35
CA LEU A 327 9.77 -15.57 3.44
C LEU A 327 10.50 -16.20 2.26
N GLY A 328 9.89 -16.10 1.08
CA GLY A 328 10.44 -16.56 -0.18
C GLY A 328 10.55 -15.41 -1.15
N GLU A 329 11.66 -15.35 -1.90
CA GLU A 329 11.91 -14.38 -2.96
C GLU A 329 12.44 -15.12 -4.20
N ALA A 330 12.16 -14.61 -5.39
CA ALA A 330 12.73 -15.17 -6.61
C ALA A 330 14.25 -15.01 -6.60
N HIS A 331 14.98 -16.08 -6.95
CA HIS A 331 16.44 -16.00 -7.14
C HIS A 331 16.83 -15.03 -8.25
N GLU A 332 16.00 -14.99 -9.32
CA GLU A 332 16.21 -14.15 -10.48
C GLU A 332 14.86 -13.65 -11.00
N TRP A 333 14.85 -12.41 -11.52
CA TRP A 333 13.75 -11.94 -12.33
C TRP A 333 13.80 -12.60 -13.71
N ASN A 334 12.63 -12.94 -14.24
CA ASN A 334 12.51 -13.58 -15.55
C ASN A 334 11.13 -13.36 -16.19
N SER A 335 10.97 -13.78 -17.43
CA SER A 335 9.74 -13.64 -18.20
C SER A 335 8.63 -14.61 -17.76
N GLU A 336 8.95 -15.71 -17.09
CA GLU A 336 7.96 -16.63 -16.52
C GLU A 336 7.25 -15.96 -15.34
N ASN A 337 8.01 -15.44 -14.38
CA ASN A 337 7.47 -14.66 -13.27
C ASN A 337 6.61 -13.47 -13.76
N TYR A 338 7.00 -12.85 -14.85
CA TYR A 338 6.24 -11.76 -15.46
C TYR A 338 4.87 -12.22 -15.98
N ARG A 339 4.78 -13.39 -16.61
CA ARG A 339 3.50 -13.97 -17.04
C ARG A 339 2.65 -14.41 -15.84
N ASP A 340 3.28 -15.02 -14.85
CA ASP A 340 2.62 -15.49 -13.64
C ASP A 340 2.02 -14.35 -12.82
N MET A 341 2.64 -13.17 -12.84
CA MET A 341 2.11 -11.94 -12.23
C MET A 341 0.67 -11.65 -12.69
N PHE A 342 0.39 -11.77 -13.98
CA PHE A 342 -0.95 -11.52 -14.51
C PHE A 342 -1.95 -12.61 -14.12
N SER A 343 -1.53 -13.87 -14.13
CA SER A 343 -2.34 -15.01 -13.69
C SER A 343 -2.69 -14.90 -12.21
N TRP A 344 -1.70 -14.58 -11.38
CA TRP A 344 -1.87 -14.35 -9.94
C TRP A 344 -2.83 -13.19 -9.67
N SER A 345 -2.62 -12.05 -10.31
CA SER A 345 -3.47 -10.88 -10.10
C SER A 345 -4.92 -11.12 -10.51
N LYS A 346 -5.13 -11.85 -11.64
CA LYS A 346 -6.47 -12.25 -12.10
C LYS A 346 -7.16 -13.16 -11.08
N ASN A 347 -6.44 -14.14 -10.50
CA ASN A 347 -6.98 -15.02 -9.48
C ASN A 347 -7.37 -14.25 -8.21
N LEU A 348 -6.52 -13.32 -7.76
CA LEU A 348 -6.81 -12.46 -6.59
C LEU A 348 -8.02 -11.56 -6.84
N PHE A 349 -8.14 -10.99 -8.02
CA PHE A 349 -9.31 -10.18 -8.38
C PHE A 349 -10.57 -11.01 -8.48
N SER A 350 -10.49 -12.24 -9.02
CA SER A 350 -11.62 -13.17 -9.07
C SER A 350 -12.09 -13.53 -7.67
N ASP A 351 -11.17 -13.84 -6.75
CA ASP A 351 -11.49 -14.13 -5.34
C ASP A 351 -12.10 -12.93 -4.59
N THR A 352 -11.84 -11.71 -5.05
CA THR A 352 -12.27 -10.49 -4.35
C THR A 352 -13.55 -9.88 -4.96
N PHE A 353 -13.72 -9.94 -6.29
CA PHE A 353 -14.74 -9.17 -7.00
C PHE A 353 -15.67 -10.00 -7.90
N MET A 354 -15.46 -11.32 -8.03
CA MET A 354 -16.22 -12.21 -8.91
C MET A 354 -16.75 -13.41 -8.12
#